data_8d8292a1e20596b3b9a1b4412f952e40
#
_entry.id   8d8292a1e20596b3b9a1b4412f952e40
#
_cell.length_a   1.000
_cell.length_b   1.000
_cell.length_c   1.000
_cell.angle_alpha   90.00
_cell.angle_beta   90.00
_cell.angle_gamma   90.00
#
_symmetry.space_group_name_H-M   'P 1'
#
loop_
_entity.id
_entity.type
_entity.pdbx_description
1 polymer ?
#
loop_
_entity_poly.entity_id
_entity_poly.type
_entity_poly.pdbx_seq_one_letter_code
_entity_poly.pdbx_strand_id
1 'polypeptide(L)'
;AWYINRAQIREAYTRSTIQRKQAQAALRSGRGEQWSLQLKEHPVFYDYEGGVICLAKSSDTKTLFFDIPAAREDSRWYLYMNGDLYRKKWEWLKLHGSGVLTEFFANGDRLMGKGHIFYLDISEAWDAIHLVLGAPQDGDLIDMPFEEAKKTIERLL
;
A
#
# COMPACT_ATOMS: atom_id res chain seq x y z
N ALA A 1 1.95 -3.96 -19.97
CA ALA A 1 1.67 -2.62 -19.44
C ALA A 1 0.17 -2.42 -19.32
N TRP A 2 -0.26 -1.95 -18.19
CA TRP A 2 -1.67 -1.62 -17.94
C TRP A 2 -2.03 -0.31 -18.62
N TYR A 3 -3.03 -0.37 -19.49
CA TYR A 3 -3.61 0.84 -20.08
C TYR A 3 -4.91 1.19 -19.36
N ILE A 4 -4.90 2.32 -18.63
CA ILE A 4 -6.06 2.81 -17.89
C ILE A 4 -6.72 3.91 -18.71
N ASN A 5 -7.96 3.69 -19.16
CA ASN A 5 -8.73 4.71 -19.90
C ASN A 5 -9.52 5.61 -18.95
N ARG A 6 -10.07 6.71 -19.49
CA ARG A 6 -10.84 7.69 -18.70
C ARG A 6 -12.08 7.10 -18.02
N ALA A 7 -12.73 6.13 -18.66
CA ALA A 7 -13.91 5.48 -18.07
C ALA A 7 -13.55 4.66 -16.84
N GLN A 8 -12.42 3.96 -16.88
CA GLN A 8 -11.90 3.19 -15.74
C GLN A 8 -11.53 4.11 -14.57
N ILE A 9 -10.93 5.26 -14.85
CA ILE A 9 -10.58 6.25 -13.83
C ILE A 9 -11.85 6.80 -13.16
N ARG A 10 -12.88 7.14 -13.94
CA ARG A 10 -14.16 7.63 -13.40
C ARG A 10 -14.86 6.59 -12.54
N GLU A 11 -14.87 5.34 -12.96
CA GLU A 11 -15.47 4.23 -12.21
C GLU A 11 -14.76 4.04 -10.87
N ALA A 12 -13.44 4.02 -10.88
CA ALA A 12 -12.63 3.93 -9.67
C ALA A 12 -12.89 5.13 -8.73
N TYR A 13 -13.02 6.32 -9.28
CA TYR A 13 -13.29 7.53 -8.50
C TYR A 13 -14.68 7.49 -7.85
N THR A 14 -15.70 7.01 -8.56
CA THR A 14 -17.06 6.87 -8.04
C THR A 14 -17.11 5.85 -6.89
N ARG A 15 -16.45 4.70 -7.05
CA ARG A 15 -16.34 3.68 -6.00
C ARG A 15 -15.60 4.21 -4.78
N SER A 16 -14.52 4.95 -5.00
CA SER A 16 -13.77 5.61 -3.93
C SER A 16 -14.65 6.59 -3.14
N THR A 17 -15.54 7.33 -3.81
CA THR A 17 -16.48 8.24 -3.15
C THR A 17 -17.50 7.49 -2.28
N ILE A 18 -18.03 6.36 -2.75
CA ILE A 18 -18.94 5.51 -1.97
C ILE A 18 -18.22 4.93 -0.76
N GLN A 19 -17.02 4.40 -0.95
CA GLN A 19 -16.19 3.89 0.15
C GLN A 19 -15.88 4.99 1.17
N ARG A 20 -15.64 6.22 0.72
CA ARG A 20 -15.42 7.38 1.58
C ARG A 20 -16.59 7.61 2.53
N LYS A 21 -17.82 7.61 2.02
CA LYS A 21 -19.03 7.80 2.82
C LYS A 21 -19.20 6.68 3.84
N GLN A 22 -18.98 5.43 3.44
CA GLN A 22 -19.05 4.27 4.32
C GLN A 22 -17.98 4.33 5.42
N ALA A 23 -16.76 4.71 5.06
CA ALA A 23 -15.66 4.84 5.99
C ALA A 23 -15.90 5.96 7.00
N GLN A 24 -16.40 7.11 6.55
CA GLN A 24 -16.77 8.22 7.45
C GLN A 24 -17.88 7.82 8.41
N ALA A 25 -18.88 7.07 7.94
CA ALA A 25 -19.94 6.54 8.79
C ALA A 25 -19.39 5.55 9.83
N ALA A 26 -18.48 4.66 9.42
CA ALA A 26 -17.82 3.72 10.33
C ALA A 26 -16.98 4.44 11.39
N LEU A 27 -16.26 5.49 10.99
CA LEU A 27 -15.46 6.30 11.91
C LEU A 27 -16.33 7.00 12.95
N ARG A 28 -17.43 7.64 12.50
CA ARG A 28 -18.40 8.30 13.39
C ARG A 28 -19.06 7.35 14.37
N SER A 29 -19.28 6.09 13.99
CA SER A 29 -19.88 5.05 14.85
C SER A 29 -18.84 4.28 15.68
N GLY A 30 -17.54 4.63 15.61
CA GLY A 30 -16.48 3.93 16.32
C GLY A 30 -16.11 2.57 15.74
N ARG A 31 -16.54 2.27 14.51
CA ARG A 31 -16.27 0.98 13.83
C ARG A 31 -15.02 1.00 12.94
N GLY A 32 -14.27 2.09 12.94
CA GLY A 32 -13.07 2.23 12.14
C GLY A 32 -11.98 3.00 12.87
N GLU A 33 -10.75 2.86 12.37
CA GLU A 33 -9.58 3.59 12.83
C GLU A 33 -9.00 4.41 11.68
N GLN A 34 -8.61 5.64 11.97
CA GLN A 34 -7.86 6.46 11.04
C GLN A 34 -6.36 6.27 11.28
N TRP A 35 -5.64 5.97 10.19
CA TRP A 35 -4.20 5.82 10.19
C TRP A 35 -3.55 6.91 9.36
N SER A 36 -2.35 7.30 9.76
CA SER A 36 -1.57 8.32 9.07
C SER A 36 -0.10 7.97 9.16
N LEU A 37 0.63 8.19 8.07
CA LEU A 37 2.07 7.99 8.01
C LEU A 37 2.73 9.15 7.30
N GLN A 38 3.73 9.75 7.96
CA GLN A 38 4.61 10.74 7.36
C GLN A 38 5.87 10.05 6.86
N LEU A 39 6.04 9.97 5.54
CA LEU A 39 7.22 9.36 4.93
C LEU A 39 8.41 10.31 4.97
N LYS A 40 9.53 9.85 5.46
CA LYS A 40 10.82 10.56 5.44
C LYS A 40 11.75 10.02 4.37
N GLU A 41 11.49 8.80 3.90
CA GLU A 41 12.24 8.15 2.85
C GLU A 41 11.31 7.36 1.93
N HIS A 42 11.82 6.98 0.76
CA HIS A 42 11.02 6.27 -0.23
C HIS A 42 10.52 4.93 0.28
N PRO A 43 9.24 4.59 0.04
CA PRO A 43 8.79 3.21 0.13
C PRO A 43 9.48 2.37 -0.93
N VAL A 44 9.53 1.06 -0.75
CA VAL A 44 10.01 0.12 -1.74
C VAL A 44 8.85 -0.70 -2.27
N PHE A 45 8.87 -0.97 -3.57
CA PHE A 45 7.82 -1.70 -4.25
C PHE A 45 8.37 -2.99 -4.87
N TYR A 46 7.62 -4.07 -4.71
CA TYR A 46 7.89 -5.37 -5.34
C TYR A 46 6.71 -5.69 -6.24
N ASP A 47 6.88 -5.40 -7.53
CA ASP A 47 5.83 -5.54 -8.54
C ASP A 47 5.77 -7.00 -9.02
N TYR A 48 4.59 -7.59 -8.99
CA TYR A 48 4.34 -8.95 -9.45
C TYR A 48 3.12 -8.95 -10.38
N GLU A 49 2.81 -10.08 -11.01
CA GLU A 49 1.75 -10.15 -12.02
C GLU A 49 0.38 -9.70 -11.48
N GLY A 50 0.06 -10.03 -10.24
CA GLY A 50 -1.26 -9.73 -9.65
C GLY A 50 -1.35 -8.40 -8.90
N GLY A 51 -0.26 -7.63 -8.80
CA GLY A 51 -0.26 -6.37 -8.03
C GLY A 51 1.12 -5.92 -7.60
N VAL A 52 1.20 -5.29 -6.43
CA VAL A 52 2.46 -4.82 -5.88
C VAL A 52 2.48 -4.95 -4.37
N ILE A 53 3.58 -5.45 -3.83
CA ILE A 53 3.86 -5.38 -2.40
C ILE A 53 4.59 -4.07 -2.13
N CYS A 54 4.13 -3.32 -1.16
CA CYS A 54 4.73 -2.06 -0.74
C CYS A 54 5.20 -2.16 0.70
N LEU A 55 6.46 -1.82 0.94
CA LEU A 55 7.00 -1.64 2.29
C LEU A 55 7.34 -0.18 2.52
N ALA A 56 6.93 0.35 3.66
CA ALA A 56 7.25 1.71 4.08
C ALA A 56 7.73 1.74 5.52
N LYS A 57 8.70 2.60 5.80
CA LYS A 57 9.20 2.78 7.16
C LYS A 57 8.13 3.48 8.01
N SER A 58 7.63 2.78 9.02
CA SER A 58 6.66 3.33 9.97
C SER A 58 7.35 3.96 11.18
N SER A 59 8.38 3.29 11.69
CA SER A 59 9.21 3.77 12.80
C SER A 59 10.61 3.15 12.68
N ASP A 60 11.50 3.42 13.62
CA ASP A 60 12.83 2.83 13.64
C ASP A 60 12.81 1.30 13.81
N THR A 61 11.71 0.75 14.32
CA THR A 61 11.60 -0.68 14.64
C THR A 61 10.51 -1.40 13.85
N LYS A 62 9.67 -0.68 13.11
CA LYS A 62 8.49 -1.26 12.44
C LYS A 62 8.38 -0.83 10.99
N THR A 63 7.89 -1.77 10.18
CA THR A 63 7.67 -1.60 8.74
C THR A 63 6.19 -1.80 8.43
N LEU A 64 5.61 -0.87 7.68
CA LEU A 64 4.26 -0.98 7.18
C LEU A 64 4.25 -1.84 5.92
N PHE A 65 3.34 -2.80 5.88
CA PHE A 65 3.18 -3.72 4.77
C PHE A 65 1.83 -3.49 4.08
N PHE A 66 1.87 -3.26 2.77
CA PHE A 66 0.68 -3.28 1.92
C PHE A 66 0.83 -4.32 0.82
N ASP A 67 -0.24 -5.07 0.59
CA ASP A 67 -0.38 -5.92 -0.58
C ASP A 67 -1.50 -5.34 -1.45
N ILE A 68 -1.09 -4.64 -2.52
CA ILE A 68 -1.99 -3.85 -3.34
C ILE A 68 -2.34 -4.65 -4.59
N PRO A 69 -3.57 -5.12 -4.73
CA PRO A 69 -3.96 -5.84 -5.93
C PRO A 69 -4.05 -4.89 -7.14
N ALA A 70 -3.72 -5.42 -8.32
CA ALA A 70 -3.91 -4.73 -9.59
C ALA A 70 -5.40 -4.75 -9.96
N ALA A 71 -6.20 -4.01 -9.21
CA ALA A 71 -7.66 -4.03 -9.31
C ALA A 71 -8.23 -2.62 -9.35
N ARG A 72 -9.31 -2.44 -10.11
CA ARG A 72 -10.01 -1.15 -10.23
C ARG A 72 -10.59 -0.66 -8.92
N GLU A 73 -10.94 -1.59 -8.03
CA GLU A 73 -11.57 -1.31 -6.75
C GLU A 73 -10.57 -0.75 -5.73
N ASP A 74 -9.28 -0.93 -5.97
CA ASP A 74 -8.25 -0.47 -5.05
C ASP A 74 -7.63 0.84 -5.54
N SER A 75 -7.93 1.94 -4.85
CA SER A 75 -7.40 3.27 -5.20
C SER A 75 -5.88 3.34 -5.11
N ARG A 76 -5.26 2.53 -4.26
CA ARG A 76 -3.80 2.50 -4.10
C ARG A 76 -3.10 2.01 -5.38
N TRP A 77 -3.74 1.14 -6.16
CA TRP A 77 -3.20 0.68 -7.43
C TRP A 77 -2.98 1.85 -8.40
N TYR A 78 -3.96 2.76 -8.51
CA TYR A 78 -3.83 3.96 -9.34
C TYR A 78 -2.77 4.93 -8.81
N LEU A 79 -2.71 5.10 -7.50
CA LEU A 79 -1.69 5.92 -6.87
C LEU A 79 -0.28 5.37 -7.14
N TYR A 80 -0.12 4.04 -7.08
CA TYR A 80 1.13 3.39 -7.44
C TYR A 80 1.48 3.63 -8.92
N MET A 81 0.53 3.43 -9.82
CA MET A 81 0.75 3.56 -11.26
C MET A 81 1.17 4.97 -11.68
N ASN A 82 0.62 6.03 -11.06
CA ASN A 82 1.00 7.41 -11.37
C ASN A 82 2.07 8.00 -10.47
N GLY A 83 2.66 7.22 -9.60
CA GLY A 83 3.76 7.65 -8.73
C GLY A 83 3.33 8.50 -7.53
N ASP A 84 2.04 8.56 -7.22
CA ASP A 84 1.54 9.34 -6.08
C ASP A 84 1.84 8.70 -4.73
N LEU A 85 2.21 7.41 -4.69
CA LEU A 85 2.69 6.78 -3.46
C LEU A 85 4.09 7.27 -3.04
N TYR A 86 4.76 8.08 -3.86
CA TYR A 86 6.00 8.77 -3.49
C TYR A 86 5.76 10.12 -2.81
N ARG A 87 4.51 10.44 -2.47
CA ARG A 87 4.19 11.65 -1.69
C ARG A 87 4.45 11.41 -0.21
N LYS A 88 4.76 12.49 0.51
CA LYS A 88 5.25 12.42 1.90
C LYS A 88 4.21 12.00 2.92
N LYS A 89 2.93 12.11 2.62
CA LYS A 89 1.88 11.82 3.61
C LYS A 89 0.87 10.83 3.07
N TRP A 90 0.68 9.73 3.80
CA TRP A 90 -0.35 8.73 3.55
C TRP A 90 -1.38 8.76 4.67
N GLU A 91 -2.66 8.64 4.31
CA GLU A 91 -3.78 8.53 5.24
C GLU A 91 -4.73 7.45 4.74
N TRP A 92 -5.24 6.65 5.64
CA TRP A 92 -6.21 5.61 5.31
C TRP A 92 -7.09 5.28 6.50
N LEU A 93 -8.21 4.61 6.22
CA LEU A 93 -9.14 4.11 7.21
C LEU A 93 -9.11 2.59 7.20
N LYS A 94 -9.12 2.01 8.39
CA LYS A 94 -9.18 0.57 8.61
C LYS A 94 -10.44 0.25 9.38
N LEU A 95 -11.32 -0.59 8.81
CA LEU A 95 -12.56 -1.00 9.46
C LEU A 95 -12.28 -2.05 10.52
N HIS A 96 -12.90 -1.88 11.70
CA HIS A 96 -12.79 -2.86 12.76
C HIS A 96 -13.48 -4.19 12.37
N GLY A 97 -12.90 -5.30 12.80
CA GLY A 97 -13.42 -6.63 12.57
C GLY A 97 -13.03 -7.26 11.25
N SER A 98 -13.12 -6.54 10.15
CA SER A 98 -12.77 -7.08 8.82
C SER A 98 -11.30 -6.86 8.46
N GLY A 99 -10.65 -5.87 9.08
CA GLY A 99 -9.32 -5.43 8.69
C GLY A 99 -9.24 -4.78 7.31
N VAL A 100 -10.36 -4.57 6.66
CA VAL A 100 -10.42 -3.98 5.32
C VAL A 100 -9.94 -2.54 5.37
N LEU A 101 -8.99 -2.21 4.51
CA LEU A 101 -8.53 -0.85 4.30
C LEU A 101 -9.47 -0.16 3.33
N THR A 102 -9.92 1.01 3.72
CA THR A 102 -10.73 1.85 2.86
C THR A 102 -10.14 3.24 2.78
N GLU A 103 -10.47 3.96 1.70
CA GLU A 103 -10.16 5.36 1.54
C GLU A 103 -8.70 5.70 1.81
N PHE A 104 -7.84 5.38 0.85
CA PHE A 104 -6.42 5.69 0.93
C PHE A 104 -6.11 7.00 0.19
N PHE A 105 -5.39 7.90 0.85
CA PHE A 105 -4.90 9.15 0.28
C PHE A 105 -3.40 9.26 0.38
N ALA A 106 -2.79 9.78 -0.67
CA ALA A 106 -1.40 10.21 -0.69
C ALA A 106 -1.36 11.70 -0.98
N ASN A 107 -0.83 12.47 -0.04
CA ASN A 107 -0.81 13.92 -0.08
C ASN A 107 0.59 14.49 0.19
N GLY A 108 0.70 15.80 0.03
CA GLY A 108 1.93 16.51 0.29
C GLY A 108 2.91 16.48 -0.87
N ASP A 109 4.09 17.04 -0.64
CA ASP A 109 5.14 17.08 -1.65
C ASP A 109 5.66 15.68 -1.98
N ARG A 110 6.22 15.52 -3.17
CA ARG A 110 6.89 14.29 -3.56
C ARG A 110 8.22 14.17 -2.85
N LEU A 111 8.57 12.94 -2.48
CA LEU A 111 9.88 12.64 -1.92
C LEU A 111 10.98 12.92 -2.93
N MET A 112 12.09 13.46 -2.46
CA MET A 112 13.26 13.75 -3.28
C MET A 112 13.97 12.48 -3.72
N GLY A 113 14.57 12.50 -4.93
CA GLY A 113 15.33 11.38 -5.46
C GLY A 113 14.46 10.32 -6.14
N LYS A 114 15.06 9.18 -6.42
CA LYS A 114 14.40 8.07 -7.10
C LYS A 114 13.97 7.00 -6.10
N GLY A 115 12.72 6.53 -6.23
CA GLY A 115 12.25 5.35 -5.54
C GLY A 115 12.77 4.07 -6.18
N HIS A 116 12.53 2.94 -5.53
CA HIS A 116 12.97 1.63 -5.99
C HIS A 116 11.78 0.71 -6.24
N ILE A 117 11.73 0.13 -7.45
CA ILE A 117 10.74 -0.88 -7.83
C ILE A 117 11.49 -2.12 -8.28
N PHE A 118 11.22 -3.24 -7.62
CA PHE A 118 11.72 -4.56 -8.02
C PHE A 118 10.61 -5.29 -8.78
N TYR A 119 10.93 -5.76 -9.98
CA TYR A 119 10.00 -6.54 -10.78
C TYR A 119 10.24 -8.03 -10.56
N LEU A 120 9.23 -8.73 -10.05
CA LEU A 120 9.32 -10.15 -9.71
C LEU A 120 8.91 -11.01 -10.90
N ASP A 121 9.86 -11.76 -11.44
CA ASP A 121 9.65 -12.62 -12.60
C ASP A 121 9.15 -14.03 -12.23
N ILE A 122 9.20 -14.38 -10.96
CA ILE A 122 8.90 -15.72 -10.45
C ILE A 122 7.59 -15.69 -9.69
N SER A 123 6.63 -16.55 -10.06
CA SER A 123 5.32 -16.61 -9.40
C SER A 123 5.40 -16.97 -7.91
N GLU A 124 6.41 -17.76 -7.52
CA GLU A 124 6.64 -18.17 -6.14
C GLU A 124 7.23 -17.05 -5.27
N ALA A 125 7.72 -15.97 -5.87
CA ALA A 125 8.34 -14.88 -5.13
C ALA A 125 7.35 -14.18 -4.19
N TRP A 126 6.09 -14.05 -4.59
CA TRP A 126 5.04 -13.48 -3.75
C TRP A 126 4.85 -14.29 -2.46
N ASP A 127 4.70 -15.60 -2.58
CA ASP A 127 4.57 -16.52 -1.43
C ASP A 127 5.80 -16.49 -0.54
N ALA A 128 6.99 -16.50 -1.15
CA ALA A 128 8.26 -16.46 -0.43
C ALA A 128 8.42 -15.16 0.38
N ILE A 129 8.07 -14.03 -0.19
CA ILE A 129 8.09 -12.73 0.50
C ILE A 129 7.15 -12.74 1.71
N HIS A 130 5.92 -13.22 1.54
CA HIS A 130 4.97 -13.32 2.63
C HIS A 130 5.50 -14.22 3.75
N LEU A 131 6.06 -15.36 3.41
CA LEU A 131 6.57 -16.30 4.38
C LEU A 131 7.72 -15.72 5.22
N VAL A 132 8.71 -15.09 4.59
CA VAL A 132 9.87 -14.54 5.32
C VAL A 132 9.52 -13.30 6.16
N LEU A 133 8.44 -12.60 5.83
CA LEU A 133 7.96 -11.47 6.61
C LEU A 133 6.96 -11.88 7.72
N GLY A 134 6.69 -13.17 7.91
CA GLY A 134 5.78 -13.65 8.93
C GLY A 134 4.32 -13.67 8.50
N ALA A 135 4.06 -13.83 7.21
CA ALA A 135 2.71 -13.87 6.62
C ALA A 135 1.83 -12.66 7.01
N PRO A 136 2.31 -11.43 6.83
CA PRO A 136 1.54 -10.25 7.19
C PRO A 136 0.30 -10.11 6.32
N GLN A 137 -0.74 -9.53 6.89
CA GLN A 137 -1.91 -9.11 6.16
C GLN A 137 -1.74 -7.67 5.66
N ASP A 138 -2.52 -7.31 4.65
CA ASP A 138 -2.52 -5.97 4.09
C ASP A 138 -2.82 -4.91 5.18
N GLY A 139 -1.93 -3.94 5.31
CA GLY A 139 -2.01 -2.90 6.32
C GLY A 139 -1.37 -3.22 7.66
N ASP A 140 -0.74 -4.39 7.81
CA ASP A 140 -0.07 -4.76 9.05
C ASP A 140 1.24 -3.98 9.25
N LEU A 141 1.55 -3.75 10.52
CA LEU A 141 2.89 -3.35 10.94
C LEU A 141 3.71 -4.60 11.24
N ILE A 142 4.79 -4.77 10.51
CA ILE A 142 5.74 -5.87 10.74
C ILE A 142 6.70 -5.41 11.83
N ASP A 143 6.93 -6.27 12.83
CA ASP A 143 7.87 -6.00 13.92
C ASP A 143 9.32 -6.25 13.47
N MET A 144 9.75 -5.47 12.52
CA MET A 144 11.05 -5.53 11.88
C MET A 144 11.41 -4.15 11.33
N PRO A 145 12.64 -3.67 11.55
CA PRO A 145 13.11 -2.42 10.94
C PRO A 145 13.05 -2.46 9.42
N PHE A 146 12.80 -1.32 8.81
CA PHE A 146 12.63 -1.20 7.36
C PHE A 146 13.84 -1.73 6.57
N GLU A 147 15.07 -1.37 6.98
CA GLU A 147 16.28 -1.86 6.31
C GLU A 147 16.44 -3.37 6.43
N GLU A 148 16.08 -3.94 7.57
CA GLU A 148 16.10 -5.39 7.78
C GLU A 148 15.06 -6.11 6.92
N ALA A 149 13.85 -5.57 6.82
CA ALA A 149 12.80 -6.11 5.95
C ALA A 149 13.24 -6.13 4.49
N LYS A 150 13.83 -5.04 3.99
CA LYS A 150 14.36 -4.97 2.63
C LYS A 150 15.45 -6.02 2.39
N LYS A 151 16.41 -6.14 3.30
CA LYS A 151 17.49 -7.12 3.19
C LYS A 151 16.97 -8.56 3.24
N THR A 152 15.98 -8.82 4.06
CA THR A 152 15.34 -10.13 4.15
C THR A 152 14.73 -10.55 2.81
N ILE A 153 14.06 -9.63 2.13
CA ILE A 153 13.51 -9.89 0.80
C ILE A 153 14.62 -10.00 -0.26
N GLU A 154 15.62 -9.11 -0.24
CA GLU A 154 16.72 -9.14 -1.19
C GLU A 154 17.47 -10.48 -1.21
N ARG A 155 17.56 -11.16 -0.07
CA ARG A 155 18.18 -12.50 0.01
C ARG A 155 17.38 -13.58 -0.74
N LEU A 156 16.12 -13.35 -1.03
CA LEU A 156 15.27 -14.25 -1.81
C LEU A 156 15.41 -14.03 -3.31
N LEU A 157 15.79 -12.84 -3.70
CA LEU A 157 15.88 -12.42 -5.09
C LEU A 157 17.32 -12.58 -5.60
#